data_ce64a188030d52a8c5b6a57a042a2c41
#
_entry.id   ce64a188030d52a8c5b6a57a042a2c41
#
_cell.length_a   1.000
_cell.length_b   1.000
_cell.length_c   1.000
_cell.angle_alpha   90.00
_cell.angle_beta   90.00
_cell.angle_gamma   90.00
#
_symmetry.space_group_name_H-M   'P 1'
#
loop_
_entity.id
_entity.type
_entity.pdbx_description
1 polymer ?
#
loop_
_entity_poly.entity_id
_entity_poly.type
_entity_poly.pdbx_seq_one_letter_code
_entity_poly.pdbx_strand_id
1 'polypeptide(L)'
;MRNSRALAAAGAAVAVLGVAAPAAVADAGRVPSPSNIVALPSVIARGGQLTITVDGCPNGGTATSNAFPRTNLTPIRGGNDTAKGTATIDDNARAGSYDITVHCSGRSLTRPAAFTVLGGVRGGIGGSVTSGATPTDIAIGGGLVAAAVLGGGVFWMRRRAEKHI
;
A
#
# COMPACT_ATOMS: atom_id res chain seq x y z
N MET A 1 85.13 26.80 52.67
CA MET A 1 85.49 25.49 52.11
C MET A 1 84.21 24.75 51.70
N ARG A 2 84.28 24.20 50.52
CA ARG A 2 83.41 23.21 49.94
C ARG A 2 82.11 23.66 49.31
N ASN A 3 82.23 23.68 48.02
CA ASN A 3 81.22 23.75 46.96
C ASN A 3 80.26 22.58 47.02
N SER A 4 79.00 22.80 46.80
CA SER A 4 78.09 21.78 46.38
C SER A 4 77.29 22.32 45.19
N ARG A 5 77.62 21.87 44.03
CA ARG A 5 76.93 22.14 42.77
C ARG A 5 75.68 21.28 42.72
N ALA A 6 74.53 21.90 42.74
CA ALA A 6 73.26 21.23 42.43
C ALA A 6 73.02 21.31 40.91
N LEU A 7 73.04 20.17 40.26
CA LEU A 7 72.68 20.02 38.85
C LEU A 7 71.14 19.95 38.77
N ALA A 8 70.54 20.97 38.17
CA ALA A 8 69.13 20.93 37.84
C ALA A 8 68.96 20.23 36.50
N ALA A 9 68.37 19.04 36.53
CA ALA A 9 67.96 18.32 35.34
C ALA A 9 66.60 18.84 34.86
N ALA A 10 66.65 19.55 33.77
CA ALA A 10 65.40 19.98 33.09
C ALA A 10 64.85 18.82 32.27
N GLY A 11 63.77 18.23 32.74
CA GLY A 11 63.02 17.22 32.00
C GLY A 11 62.07 17.90 31.00
N ALA A 12 62.37 17.76 29.70
CA ALA A 12 61.46 18.19 28.65
C ALA A 12 60.35 17.15 28.51
N ALA A 13 59.15 17.48 28.97
CA ALA A 13 57.95 16.69 28.66
C ALA A 13 57.46 17.02 27.27
N VAL A 14 57.68 16.10 26.32
CA VAL A 14 57.08 16.17 24.98
C VAL A 14 55.65 15.67 25.09
N ALA A 15 54.68 16.61 25.12
CA ALA A 15 53.29 16.29 24.96
C ALA A 15 52.98 15.96 23.48
N VAL A 16 52.82 14.67 23.17
CA VAL A 16 52.36 14.21 21.88
C VAL A 16 50.83 14.46 21.87
N LEU A 17 50.42 15.57 21.25
CA LEU A 17 49.00 15.82 20.90
C LEU A 17 48.67 14.86 19.75
N GLY A 18 48.11 13.72 20.09
CA GLY A 18 47.49 12.80 19.12
C GLY A 18 46.28 13.50 18.49
N VAL A 19 46.46 14.02 17.27
CA VAL A 19 45.35 14.46 16.43
C VAL A 19 44.59 13.19 16.04
N ALA A 20 43.51 12.88 16.77
CA ALA A 20 42.53 11.92 16.32
C ALA A 20 41.85 12.53 15.08
N ALA A 21 42.36 12.22 13.89
CA ALA A 21 41.65 12.49 12.65
C ALA A 21 40.31 11.74 12.72
N PRO A 22 39.16 12.42 12.53
CA PRO A 22 37.91 11.71 12.35
C PRO A 22 38.11 10.77 11.18
N ALA A 23 37.95 9.47 11.42
CA ALA A 23 37.83 8.50 10.33
C ALA A 23 36.61 8.91 9.53
N ALA A 24 36.79 9.65 8.44
CA ALA A 24 35.78 9.81 7.42
C ALA A 24 35.56 8.39 6.92
N VAL A 25 34.52 7.74 7.42
CA VAL A 25 33.99 6.53 6.81
C VAL A 25 33.56 6.94 5.42
N ALA A 26 34.43 6.69 4.45
CA ALA A 26 34.09 6.78 3.06
C ALA A 26 32.93 5.82 2.85
N ASP A 27 31.72 6.37 2.72
CA ASP A 27 30.52 5.64 2.28
C ASP A 27 30.66 5.39 0.76
N ALA A 28 31.91 5.09 0.37
CA ALA A 28 32.29 4.84 -1.00
C ALA A 28 31.81 3.44 -1.37
N GLY A 29 30.67 3.38 -2.02
CA GLY A 29 30.25 2.20 -2.76
C GLY A 29 29.16 1.35 -2.13
N ARG A 30 28.36 1.88 -1.22
CA ARG A 30 27.14 1.20 -0.83
C ARG A 30 26.16 1.25 -1.99
N VAL A 31 26.09 0.17 -2.75
CA VAL A 31 25.07 0.04 -3.78
C VAL A 31 23.71 0.12 -3.09
N PRO A 32 22.87 1.12 -3.44
CA PRO A 32 21.54 1.25 -2.84
C PRO A 32 20.79 -0.08 -2.94
N SER A 33 20.21 -0.50 -1.84
CA SER A 33 19.42 -1.74 -1.80
C SER A 33 17.96 -1.38 -1.58
N PRO A 34 17.02 -1.96 -2.34
CA PRO A 34 15.60 -1.75 -2.11
C PRO A 34 15.24 -2.13 -0.67
N SER A 35 14.40 -1.32 -0.05
CA SER A 35 13.86 -1.53 1.29
C SER A 35 12.45 -0.98 1.37
N ASN A 36 11.71 -1.34 2.41
CA ASN A 36 10.41 -0.75 2.74
C ASN A 36 9.44 -0.65 1.54
N ILE A 37 9.06 -1.79 0.96
CA ILE A 37 8.03 -1.82 -0.08
C ILE A 37 6.67 -1.52 0.57
N VAL A 38 5.97 -0.49 0.08
CA VAL A 38 4.62 -0.13 0.52
C VAL A 38 3.68 -0.19 -0.68
N ALA A 39 2.53 -0.81 -0.50
CA ALA A 39 1.46 -0.91 -1.49
C ALA A 39 0.18 -0.26 -0.95
N LEU A 40 -0.39 0.65 -1.69
CA LEU A 40 -1.61 1.36 -1.32
C LEU A 40 -2.61 1.40 -2.50
N PRO A 41 -3.87 1.05 -2.24
CA PRO A 41 -4.43 0.55 -0.98
C PRO A 41 -3.98 -0.90 -0.69
N SER A 42 -3.95 -1.30 0.59
CA SER A 42 -3.57 -2.67 0.98
C SER A 42 -4.63 -3.73 0.64
N VAL A 43 -5.85 -3.29 0.33
CA VAL A 43 -6.97 -4.12 -0.15
C VAL A 43 -7.53 -3.47 -1.40
N ILE A 44 -7.63 -4.22 -2.49
CA ILE A 44 -7.98 -3.66 -3.80
C ILE A 44 -8.86 -4.64 -4.59
N ALA A 45 -9.74 -4.10 -5.42
CA ALA A 45 -10.52 -4.90 -6.36
C ALA A 45 -9.73 -5.17 -7.66
N ARG A 46 -10.17 -6.14 -8.44
CA ARG A 46 -9.69 -6.38 -9.80
C ARG A 46 -9.88 -5.12 -10.65
N GLY A 47 -8.97 -4.87 -11.59
CA GLY A 47 -8.96 -3.66 -12.41
C GLY A 47 -8.59 -2.38 -11.65
N GLY A 48 -8.42 -2.45 -10.33
CA GLY A 48 -8.05 -1.31 -9.49
C GLY A 48 -6.59 -0.88 -9.68
N GLN A 49 -6.28 0.36 -9.31
CA GLN A 49 -4.92 0.90 -9.38
C GLN A 49 -4.22 0.82 -8.03
N LEU A 50 -3.08 0.16 -8.00
CA LEU A 50 -2.21 -0.02 -6.83
C LEU A 50 -1.00 0.90 -6.95
N THR A 51 -0.83 1.79 -5.99
CA THR A 51 0.39 2.59 -5.88
C THR A 51 1.44 1.83 -5.08
N ILE A 52 2.63 1.71 -5.63
CA ILE A 52 3.77 1.02 -5.02
C ILE A 52 4.85 2.06 -4.77
N THR A 53 5.37 2.12 -3.54
CA THR A 53 6.54 2.91 -3.17
C THR A 53 7.60 1.99 -2.58
N VAL A 54 8.86 2.30 -2.85
CA VAL A 54 10.00 1.55 -2.36
C VAL A 54 11.17 2.50 -2.08
N ASP A 55 11.83 2.32 -0.97
CA ASP A 55 13.02 3.07 -0.60
C ASP A 55 14.30 2.37 -1.10
N GLY A 56 15.39 3.14 -1.27
CA GLY A 56 16.66 2.61 -1.74
C GLY A 56 16.71 2.33 -3.24
N CYS A 57 15.88 3.01 -4.04
CA CYS A 57 15.84 2.91 -5.49
C CYS A 57 16.07 4.27 -6.18
N PRO A 58 17.22 4.92 -6.04
CA PRO A 58 17.47 6.28 -6.52
C PRO A 58 17.33 6.43 -8.04
N ASN A 59 17.56 5.37 -8.78
CA ASN A 59 17.46 5.34 -10.24
C ASN A 59 16.13 4.72 -10.73
N GLY A 60 15.19 4.47 -9.80
CA GLY A 60 13.99 3.72 -10.10
C GLY A 60 14.23 2.23 -10.22
N GLY A 61 13.26 1.52 -10.78
CA GLY A 61 13.32 0.07 -10.90
C GLY A 61 12.06 -0.51 -11.50
N THR A 62 11.79 -1.76 -11.20
CA THR A 62 10.58 -2.45 -11.64
C THR A 62 9.95 -3.21 -10.48
N ALA A 63 8.63 -3.25 -10.45
CA ALA A 63 7.83 -4.07 -9.54
C ALA A 63 7.10 -5.16 -10.33
N THR A 64 7.00 -6.34 -9.76
CA THR A 64 6.30 -7.49 -10.33
C THR A 64 5.46 -8.20 -9.27
N SER A 65 4.34 -8.76 -9.69
CA SER A 65 3.47 -9.61 -8.88
C SER A 65 2.71 -10.57 -9.79
N ASN A 66 2.10 -11.59 -9.22
CA ASN A 66 1.20 -12.48 -9.98
C ASN A 66 -0.19 -11.86 -10.22
N ALA A 67 -0.46 -10.68 -9.67
CA ALA A 67 -1.74 -9.98 -9.82
C ALA A 67 -1.68 -8.77 -10.74
N PHE A 68 -0.50 -8.40 -11.25
CA PHE A 68 -0.33 -7.30 -12.19
C PHE A 68 0.92 -7.49 -13.05
N PRO A 69 0.98 -6.95 -14.27
CA PRO A 69 2.14 -7.02 -15.14
C PRO A 69 3.29 -6.17 -14.58
N ARG A 70 4.51 -6.44 -15.09
CA ARG A 70 5.70 -5.66 -14.71
C ARG A 70 5.43 -4.16 -14.84
N THR A 71 5.66 -3.44 -13.76
CA THR A 71 5.42 -2.00 -13.63
C THR A 71 6.72 -1.27 -13.35
N ASN A 72 6.93 -0.15 -14.04
CA ASN A 72 8.11 0.69 -13.81
C ASN A 72 7.93 1.57 -12.57
N LEU A 73 9.00 1.67 -11.80
CA LEU A 73 9.11 2.57 -10.64
C LEU A 73 9.99 3.76 -11.03
N THR A 74 9.47 4.97 -10.89
CA THR A 74 10.18 6.21 -11.17
C THR A 74 10.67 6.84 -9.87
N PRO A 75 11.91 7.36 -9.82
CA PRO A 75 12.42 8.00 -8.62
C PRO A 75 11.64 9.28 -8.30
N ILE A 76 11.37 9.50 -7.01
CA ILE A 76 10.74 10.73 -6.52
C ILE A 76 11.85 11.69 -6.10
N ARG A 77 11.87 12.89 -6.71
CA ARG A 77 12.84 13.94 -6.33
C ARG A 77 12.54 14.44 -4.92
N GLY A 78 13.57 14.48 -4.08
CA GLY A 78 13.50 15.03 -2.72
C GLY A 78 13.17 14.01 -1.61
N GLY A 79 13.09 12.74 -1.91
CA GLY A 79 12.95 11.66 -0.92
C GLY A 79 14.23 10.86 -0.73
N ASN A 80 14.28 9.99 0.27
CA ASN A 80 15.38 9.10 0.63
C ASN A 80 15.59 7.98 -0.41
N ASP A 81 15.96 8.34 -1.65
CA ASP A 81 16.11 7.39 -2.75
C ASP A 81 14.83 6.56 -3.01
N THR A 82 13.67 7.16 -2.78
CA THR A 82 12.38 6.51 -2.93
C THR A 82 11.94 6.52 -4.39
N ALA A 83 11.44 5.38 -4.87
CA ALA A 83 10.80 5.27 -6.17
C ALA A 83 9.31 4.91 -6.02
N LYS A 84 8.49 5.36 -6.99
CA LYS A 84 7.05 5.16 -7.02
C LYS A 84 6.59 4.67 -8.38
N GLY A 85 5.61 3.77 -8.39
CA GLY A 85 4.91 3.32 -9.59
C GLY A 85 3.44 3.06 -9.31
N THR A 86 2.65 2.96 -10.38
CA THR A 86 1.24 2.57 -10.30
C THR A 86 1.02 1.35 -11.17
N ALA A 87 0.50 0.29 -10.59
CA ALA A 87 0.14 -0.95 -11.26
C ALA A 87 -1.38 -1.09 -11.34
N THR A 88 -1.89 -1.62 -12.43
CA THR A 88 -3.31 -2.00 -12.54
C THR A 88 -3.43 -3.49 -12.28
N ILE A 89 -4.30 -3.86 -11.36
CA ILE A 89 -4.55 -5.26 -11.01
C ILE A 89 -5.29 -5.94 -12.16
N ASP A 90 -4.83 -7.12 -12.54
CA ASP A 90 -5.43 -7.91 -13.60
C ASP A 90 -6.90 -8.26 -13.28
N ASP A 91 -7.76 -8.17 -14.29
CA ASP A 91 -9.19 -8.48 -14.15
C ASP A 91 -9.44 -9.97 -13.82
N ASN A 92 -8.50 -10.84 -14.18
CA ASN A 92 -8.54 -12.27 -13.90
C ASN A 92 -7.76 -12.67 -12.63
N ALA A 93 -7.17 -11.71 -11.90
CA ALA A 93 -6.48 -11.98 -10.66
C ALA A 93 -7.41 -12.69 -9.67
N ARG A 94 -6.96 -13.75 -9.03
CA ARG A 94 -7.77 -14.47 -8.03
C ARG A 94 -7.85 -13.65 -6.73
N ALA A 95 -8.93 -13.85 -5.99
CA ALA A 95 -9.01 -13.28 -4.64
C ALA A 95 -7.95 -13.91 -3.73
N GLY A 96 -7.25 -13.09 -2.95
CA GLY A 96 -6.20 -13.55 -2.06
C GLY A 96 -5.09 -12.53 -1.85
N SER A 97 -4.12 -12.88 -1.01
CA SER A 97 -2.95 -12.07 -0.74
C SER A 97 -1.87 -12.30 -1.79
N TYR A 98 -1.18 -11.23 -2.17
CA TYR A 98 -0.16 -11.23 -3.20
C TYR A 98 1.14 -10.61 -2.71
N ASP A 99 2.24 -11.16 -3.20
CA ASP A 99 3.58 -10.66 -2.95
C ASP A 99 3.94 -9.61 -4.00
N ILE A 100 4.82 -8.70 -3.64
CA ILE A 100 5.44 -7.76 -4.58
C ILE A 100 6.95 -7.99 -4.54
N THR A 101 7.55 -8.23 -5.70
CA THR A 101 9.00 -8.26 -5.88
C THR A 101 9.43 -7.01 -6.63
N VAL A 102 10.36 -6.28 -6.02
CA VAL A 102 10.96 -5.08 -6.60
C VAL A 102 12.39 -5.36 -7.00
N HIS A 103 12.80 -4.87 -8.17
CA HIS A 103 14.16 -4.93 -8.68
C HIS A 103 14.69 -3.51 -8.88
N CYS A 104 15.75 -3.15 -8.15
CA CYS A 104 16.42 -1.86 -8.20
C CYS A 104 17.93 -2.05 -8.23
N SER A 105 18.63 -1.40 -9.16
CA SER A 105 20.10 -1.39 -9.21
C SER A 105 20.75 -2.79 -9.16
N GLY A 106 20.13 -3.78 -9.81
CA GLY A 106 20.62 -5.17 -9.83
C GLY A 106 20.34 -5.98 -8.55
N ARG A 107 19.62 -5.40 -7.59
CA ARG A 107 19.18 -6.08 -6.37
C ARG A 107 17.65 -6.24 -6.37
N SER A 108 17.18 -7.28 -5.69
CA SER A 108 15.74 -7.54 -5.55
C SER A 108 15.34 -7.65 -4.09
N LEU A 109 14.11 -7.23 -3.81
CA LEU A 109 13.45 -7.39 -2.53
C LEU A 109 12.02 -7.87 -2.77
N THR A 110 11.60 -8.87 -2.02
CA THR A 110 10.21 -9.36 -2.05
C THR A 110 9.54 -9.05 -0.72
N ARG A 111 8.38 -8.41 -0.78
CA ARG A 111 7.47 -8.26 0.35
C ARG A 111 6.34 -9.27 0.22
N PRO A 112 6.28 -10.28 1.09
CA PRO A 112 5.16 -11.24 1.11
C PRO A 112 3.88 -10.56 1.59
N ALA A 113 2.74 -11.02 1.08
CA ALA A 113 1.41 -10.54 1.42
C ALA A 113 1.30 -8.99 1.41
N ALA A 114 1.91 -8.35 0.39
CA ALA A 114 2.02 -6.89 0.30
C ALA A 114 0.65 -6.22 0.14
N PHE A 115 -0.31 -6.89 -0.49
CA PHE A 115 -1.69 -6.44 -0.67
C PHE A 115 -2.62 -7.62 -0.87
N THR A 116 -3.93 -7.37 -0.75
CA THR A 116 -4.99 -8.38 -0.93
C THR A 116 -5.92 -7.96 -2.06
N VAL A 117 -6.15 -8.86 -3.01
CA VAL A 117 -7.15 -8.69 -4.06
C VAL A 117 -8.48 -9.23 -3.56
N LEU A 118 -9.51 -8.39 -3.60
CA LEU A 118 -10.88 -8.81 -3.33
C LEU A 118 -11.42 -9.62 -4.49
N GLY A 119 -12.03 -10.75 -4.18
CA GLY A 119 -12.90 -11.44 -5.13
C GLY A 119 -14.03 -10.49 -5.51
N GLY A 120 -14.31 -10.37 -6.81
CA GLY A 120 -15.58 -9.79 -7.19
C GLY A 120 -16.65 -10.57 -6.46
N VAL A 121 -17.34 -9.94 -5.53
CA VAL A 121 -18.64 -10.43 -5.10
C VAL A 121 -19.44 -10.49 -6.40
N ARG A 122 -19.82 -11.67 -6.83
CA ARG A 122 -21.01 -11.81 -7.68
C ARG A 122 -22.14 -11.33 -6.76
N GLY A 123 -22.19 -10.04 -6.55
CA GLY A 123 -23.29 -9.39 -5.90
C GLY A 123 -24.47 -9.63 -6.77
N GLY A 124 -25.31 -10.55 -6.37
CA GLY A 124 -26.68 -10.56 -6.79
C GLY A 124 -27.35 -9.29 -6.30
N ILE A 125 -26.89 -8.12 -6.76
CA ILE A 125 -27.75 -6.97 -6.82
C ILE A 125 -28.58 -7.22 -8.07
N GLY A 126 -29.76 -7.84 -7.90
CA GLY A 126 -30.92 -7.81 -8.78
C GLY A 126 -30.74 -7.26 -10.19
N GLY A 127 -29.67 -7.61 -10.85
CA GLY A 127 -29.44 -7.43 -12.26
C GLY A 127 -29.58 -8.78 -12.93
N SER A 128 -30.70 -9.41 -12.82
CA SER A 128 -31.09 -10.56 -13.60
C SER A 128 -31.24 -10.13 -15.06
N VAL A 129 -30.14 -10.08 -15.77
CA VAL A 129 -30.20 -9.90 -17.23
C VAL A 129 -30.23 -11.21 -18.01
N THR A 130 -30.11 -12.39 -17.34
CA THR A 130 -30.06 -13.66 -18.08
C THR A 130 -30.64 -14.89 -17.37
N SER A 131 -31.04 -14.81 -16.11
CA SER A 131 -31.88 -15.84 -15.47
C SER A 131 -33.12 -15.14 -14.92
N GLY A 132 -34.27 -15.41 -15.51
CA GLY A 132 -35.54 -14.84 -15.08
C GLY A 132 -35.74 -14.96 -13.58
N ALA A 133 -36.49 -14.03 -12.99
CA ALA A 133 -36.79 -14.02 -11.57
C ALA A 133 -37.25 -15.42 -11.14
N THR A 134 -36.66 -15.92 -10.04
CA THR A 134 -37.10 -17.22 -9.51
C THR A 134 -38.54 -17.13 -9.00
N PRO A 135 -39.28 -18.22 -8.94
CA PRO A 135 -40.64 -18.24 -8.38
C PRO A 135 -40.70 -17.59 -6.99
N THR A 136 -39.64 -17.71 -6.21
CA THR A 136 -39.51 -17.10 -4.87
C THR A 136 -39.39 -15.56 -4.94
N ASP A 137 -38.63 -15.05 -5.89
CA ASP A 137 -38.46 -13.59 -6.07
C ASP A 137 -39.78 -12.93 -6.51
N ILE A 138 -40.53 -13.62 -7.38
CA ILE A 138 -41.85 -13.19 -7.81
C ILE A 138 -42.86 -13.21 -6.63
N ALA A 139 -42.78 -14.23 -5.78
CA ALA A 139 -43.67 -14.34 -4.62
C ALA A 139 -43.46 -13.22 -3.61
N ILE A 140 -42.18 -12.87 -3.34
CA ILE A 140 -41.85 -11.78 -2.40
C ILE A 140 -42.19 -10.41 -3.00
N GLY A 141 -41.77 -10.15 -4.24
CA GLY A 141 -42.03 -8.90 -4.92
C GLY A 141 -43.53 -8.65 -5.18
N GLY A 142 -44.22 -9.69 -5.68
CA GLY A 142 -45.66 -9.63 -5.94
C GLY A 142 -46.50 -9.45 -4.68
N GLY A 143 -46.12 -10.12 -3.58
CA GLY A 143 -46.80 -9.99 -2.30
C GLY A 143 -46.74 -8.58 -1.71
N LEU A 144 -45.59 -7.92 -1.79
CA LEU A 144 -45.40 -6.56 -1.30
C LEU A 144 -46.23 -5.54 -2.11
N VAL A 145 -46.25 -5.68 -3.42
CA VAL A 145 -47.07 -4.79 -4.29
C VAL A 145 -48.55 -4.97 -4.03
N ALA A 146 -49.03 -6.20 -3.93
CA ALA A 146 -50.42 -6.48 -3.61
C ALA A 146 -50.85 -5.90 -2.25
N ALA A 147 -50.01 -6.04 -1.22
CA ALA A 147 -50.24 -5.46 0.10
C ALA A 147 -50.31 -3.92 0.08
N ALA A 148 -49.48 -3.28 -0.70
CA ALA A 148 -49.43 -1.82 -0.85
C ALA A 148 -50.72 -1.29 -1.53
N VAL A 149 -51.17 -1.97 -2.58
CA VAL A 149 -52.41 -1.57 -3.31
C VAL A 149 -53.64 -1.75 -2.47
N LEU A 150 -53.78 -2.88 -1.76
CA LEU A 150 -54.92 -3.12 -0.88
C LEU A 150 -54.95 -2.18 0.32
N GLY A 151 -53.79 -1.99 0.97
CA GLY A 151 -53.65 -1.08 2.11
C GLY A 151 -53.92 0.39 1.72
N GLY A 152 -53.36 0.84 0.61
CA GLY A 152 -53.55 2.18 0.07
C GLY A 152 -54.98 2.45 -0.34
N GLY A 153 -55.62 1.47 -0.99
CA GLY A 153 -57.03 1.56 -1.41
C GLY A 153 -58.01 1.70 -0.23
N VAL A 154 -57.84 0.86 0.81
CA VAL A 154 -58.67 0.92 2.03
C VAL A 154 -58.45 2.24 2.77
N PHE A 155 -57.23 2.69 2.90
CA PHE A 155 -56.92 3.98 3.53
C PHE A 155 -57.56 5.15 2.79
N TRP A 156 -57.50 5.14 1.48
CA TRP A 156 -58.08 6.21 0.64
C TRP A 156 -59.63 6.23 0.75
N MET A 157 -60.30 5.06 0.76
CA MET A 157 -61.76 4.95 0.94
C MET A 157 -62.18 5.45 2.33
N ARG A 158 -61.48 5.10 3.39
CA ARG A 158 -61.76 5.61 4.73
C ARG A 158 -61.67 7.13 4.82
N ARG A 159 -60.63 7.71 4.25
CA ARG A 159 -60.41 9.16 4.23
C ARG A 159 -61.47 9.92 3.43
N ARG A 160 -62.06 9.27 2.44
CA ARG A 160 -63.18 9.85 1.68
C ARG A 160 -64.48 9.81 2.47
N ALA A 161 -64.73 8.77 3.26
CA ALA A 161 -65.93 8.68 4.10
C ALA A 161 -65.96 9.73 5.20
N GLU A 162 -64.82 10.12 5.75
CA GLU A 162 -64.73 11.15 6.81
C GLU A 162 -64.97 12.59 6.30
N LYS A 163 -64.92 12.84 4.99
CA LYS A 163 -65.18 14.18 4.42
C LYS A 163 -66.66 14.42 4.06
N HIS A 164 -67.55 13.47 4.32
CA HIS A 164 -68.97 13.58 4.01
C HIS A 164 -69.85 13.58 5.25
N ILE A 165 -69.31 13.93 6.45
CA ILE A 165 -70.10 14.19 7.68
C ILE A 165 -69.95 15.66 7.99
#